data_44014565e6a3adb661180bd2e9001c9a
#
_entry.id   44014565e6a3adb661180bd2e9001c9a
#
_cell.length_a   1.000
_cell.length_b   1.000
_cell.length_c   1.000
_cell.angle_alpha   90.00
_cell.angle_beta   90.00
_cell.angle_gamma   90.00
#
_symmetry.space_group_name_H-M   'P 1'
#
loop_
_entity.id
_entity.type
_entity.pdbx_description
1 polymer ?
#
loop_
_entity_poly.entity_id
_entity_poly.type
_entity_poly.pdbx_seq_one_letter_code
_entity_poly.pdbx_strand_id
1 'polypeptide(L)'
;MPLESEPLRKLGFLTIGLFDEADPRRGHESTLEIIELGERLGFDSAWVRHRHLQYGISSPVAVLAAASQRTRRIELGTAVIPLGWENPLRLAEDLATVDILSGGRLNPGVSVGPPTHFEQVGPALYPDTADAEDFGYPRVRRLLDFVRGERATDFSGVEGIEVFSDRVQPHSPGLGGRLWYGGASLRSARWAGENGMNFLTSSVVKAEEPEKDAESAKAAKAAESENPAAAEAAVTGPAPDFADIQLSHIRTFRAHHPDGDRARVSQGLVVIPTDSATPAQRARYEEYARKRLPRTTAPQGPARMLFSPDFVGPSAQLAERLHAHAAFREIDEVAFALPFTFAHEDYVQILTDLAGALGPALGWRPVQSS
;
A
#
# COMPACT_ATOMS: atom_id res chain seq x y z
N MET A 1 25.45 1.38 -22.46
CA MET A 1 25.14 2.60 -21.74
C MET A 1 24.00 2.28 -20.81
N PRO A 2 24.09 2.53 -19.50
CA PRO A 2 22.93 2.41 -18.64
C PRO A 2 21.86 3.36 -19.18
N LEU A 3 20.62 2.88 -19.35
CA LEU A 3 19.49 3.76 -19.62
C LEU A 3 19.43 4.72 -18.42
N GLU A 4 19.49 6.03 -18.66
CA GLU A 4 19.24 7.06 -17.65
C GLU A 4 17.80 6.84 -17.18
N SER A 5 17.62 6.19 -16.02
CA SER A 5 16.34 6.17 -15.34
C SER A 5 16.03 7.59 -14.90
N GLU A 6 14.80 8.04 -15.09
CA GLU A 6 14.41 9.33 -14.53
C GLU A 6 14.65 9.31 -13.00
N PRO A 7 15.12 10.45 -12.43
CA PRO A 7 15.42 10.52 -11.01
C PRO A 7 14.13 10.30 -10.18
N LEU A 8 14.26 9.56 -9.08
CA LEU A 8 13.18 9.40 -8.13
C LEU A 8 12.75 10.78 -7.60
N ARG A 9 11.48 11.13 -7.78
CA ARG A 9 10.94 12.45 -7.41
C ARG A 9 10.41 12.48 -5.99
N LYS A 10 9.81 11.38 -5.52
CA LYS A 10 9.25 11.27 -4.17
C LYS A 10 9.71 10.00 -3.47
N LEU A 11 10.25 10.15 -2.29
CA LEU A 11 10.63 9.05 -1.41
C LEU A 11 9.80 9.06 -0.13
N GLY A 12 9.15 7.96 0.15
CA GLY A 12 8.39 7.71 1.36
C GLY A 12 8.79 6.42 2.05
N PHE A 13 8.16 6.14 3.16
CA PHE A 13 8.28 4.87 3.87
C PHE A 13 6.93 4.40 4.41
N LEU A 14 6.81 3.10 4.61
CA LEU A 14 5.64 2.44 5.18
C LEU A 14 6.04 1.75 6.48
N THR A 15 5.40 2.11 7.59
CA THR A 15 5.55 1.42 8.88
C THR A 15 4.32 0.57 9.21
N ILE A 16 4.54 -0.47 10.00
CA ILE A 16 3.48 -1.35 10.50
C ILE A 16 2.97 -0.87 11.85
N GLY A 17 3.79 -0.15 12.59
CA GLY A 17 3.45 0.40 13.90
C GLY A 17 3.17 -0.70 14.92
N LEU A 18 4.08 -1.65 15.08
CA LEU A 18 3.95 -2.71 16.07
C LEU A 18 4.09 -2.17 17.49
N PHE A 19 3.41 -2.84 18.43
CA PHE A 19 3.52 -2.57 19.85
C PHE A 19 3.61 -3.89 20.65
N ASP A 20 4.19 -3.80 21.84
CA ASP A 20 4.17 -4.88 22.82
C ASP A 20 2.85 -4.85 23.60
N GLU A 21 2.27 -6.00 23.88
CA GLU A 21 1.05 -6.14 24.66
C GLU A 21 1.18 -5.50 26.07
N ALA A 22 2.36 -5.57 26.65
CA ALA A 22 2.64 -5.00 27.96
C ALA A 22 2.75 -3.46 27.95
N ASP A 23 3.10 -2.85 26.82
CA ASP A 23 3.20 -1.38 26.67
C ASP A 23 2.76 -0.90 25.28
N PRO A 24 1.45 -0.94 24.98
CA PRO A 24 0.92 -0.46 23.71
C PRO A 24 1.21 1.02 23.45
N ARG A 25 1.25 1.83 24.52
CA ARG A 25 1.51 3.26 24.42
C ARG A 25 2.90 3.53 23.85
N ARG A 26 3.94 2.82 24.32
CA ARG A 26 5.30 3.01 23.83
C ARG A 26 5.42 2.66 22.35
N GLY A 27 4.73 1.61 21.89
CA GLY A 27 4.72 1.23 20.46
C GLY A 27 4.05 2.28 19.57
N HIS A 28 2.91 2.83 19.98
CA HIS A 28 2.26 3.92 19.25
C HIS A 28 3.11 5.19 19.27
N GLU A 29 3.72 5.54 20.40
CA GLU A 29 4.64 6.68 20.49
C GLU A 29 5.84 6.51 19.56
N SER A 30 6.47 5.32 19.55
CA SER A 30 7.55 4.98 18.62
C SER A 30 7.14 5.18 17.15
N THR A 31 5.91 4.80 16.79
CA THR A 31 5.39 5.02 15.44
C THR A 31 5.32 6.50 15.09
N LEU A 32 4.83 7.33 15.99
CA LEU A 32 4.73 8.79 15.79
C LEU A 32 6.13 9.42 15.71
N GLU A 33 7.06 9.01 16.59
CA GLU A 33 8.48 9.45 16.57
C GLU A 33 9.16 9.12 15.22
N ILE A 34 8.87 7.96 14.62
CA ILE A 34 9.39 7.54 13.30
C ILE A 34 8.80 8.41 12.18
N ILE A 35 7.51 8.77 12.23
CA ILE A 35 6.90 9.68 11.26
C ILE A 35 7.51 11.09 11.38
N GLU A 36 7.70 11.61 12.59
CA GLU A 36 8.39 12.89 12.83
C GLU A 36 9.84 12.86 12.32
N LEU A 37 10.56 11.76 12.56
CA LEU A 37 11.91 11.56 12.05
C LEU A 37 11.92 11.61 10.52
N GLY A 38 10.97 10.94 9.88
CA GLY A 38 10.81 10.98 8.43
C GLY A 38 10.67 12.41 7.90
N GLU A 39 9.83 13.23 8.55
CA GLU A 39 9.71 14.65 8.18
C GLU A 39 11.03 15.40 8.35
N ARG A 40 11.73 15.23 9.47
CA ARG A 40 13.04 15.88 9.73
C ARG A 40 14.12 15.45 8.73
N LEU A 41 14.11 14.19 8.29
CA LEU A 41 15.02 13.67 7.27
C LEU A 41 14.65 14.09 5.83
N GLY A 42 13.51 14.77 5.65
CA GLY A 42 13.08 15.32 4.38
C GLY A 42 12.25 14.37 3.50
N PHE A 43 11.78 13.23 4.01
CA PHE A 43 10.89 12.34 3.27
C PHE A 43 9.63 13.05 2.79
N ASP A 44 9.10 12.64 1.65
CA ASP A 44 7.90 13.18 1.05
C ASP A 44 6.62 12.59 1.67
N SER A 45 6.64 11.32 2.07
CA SER A 45 5.46 10.64 2.61
C SER A 45 5.79 9.58 3.66
N ALA A 46 4.88 9.44 4.64
CA ALA A 46 4.88 8.36 5.62
C ALA A 46 3.55 7.61 5.56
N TRP A 47 3.63 6.30 5.43
CA TRP A 47 2.48 5.42 5.27
C TRP A 47 2.36 4.47 6.46
N VAL A 48 1.12 4.14 6.84
CA VAL A 48 0.83 3.17 7.90
C VAL A 48 0.02 1.99 7.37
N ARG A 49 0.26 0.82 7.93
CA ARG A 49 -0.56 -0.37 7.67
C ARG A 49 -1.76 -0.41 8.59
N HIS A 50 -2.74 -1.18 8.18
CA HIS A 50 -3.94 -1.48 8.92
C HIS A 50 -3.91 -2.95 9.39
N ARG A 51 -4.05 -3.19 10.70
CA ARG A 51 -4.00 -4.52 11.32
C ARG A 51 -5.05 -4.62 12.42
N HIS A 52 -5.99 -5.57 12.28
CA HIS A 52 -7.00 -5.85 13.29
C HIS A 52 -6.66 -7.10 14.08
N LEU A 53 -7.01 -7.11 15.35
CA LEU A 53 -6.79 -8.23 16.28
C LEU A 53 -5.33 -8.72 16.29
N GLN A 54 -4.40 -7.80 16.08
CA GLN A 54 -2.96 -8.00 16.07
C GLN A 54 -2.30 -6.85 16.86
N TYR A 55 -1.06 -7.06 17.29
CA TYR A 55 -0.27 -6.05 18.02
C TYR A 55 0.35 -5.01 17.05
N GLY A 56 -0.49 -4.27 16.36
CA GLY A 56 -0.13 -3.24 15.39
C GLY A 56 -1.27 -2.23 15.21
N ILE A 57 -1.10 -1.26 14.32
CA ILE A 57 -2.09 -0.19 14.10
C ILE A 57 -3.43 -0.80 13.65
N SER A 58 -4.45 -0.74 14.51
CA SER A 58 -5.82 -1.13 14.19
C SER A 58 -6.69 0.03 13.70
N SER A 59 -6.34 1.26 14.05
CA SER A 59 -6.99 2.48 13.59
C SER A 59 -5.98 3.42 12.95
N PRO A 60 -5.68 3.26 11.64
CA PRO A 60 -4.74 4.14 10.95
C PRO A 60 -5.22 5.59 10.94
N VAL A 61 -6.53 5.84 10.86
CA VAL A 61 -7.10 7.18 10.87
C VAL A 61 -6.75 7.92 12.16
N ALA A 62 -6.90 7.27 13.33
CA ALA A 62 -6.54 7.87 14.63
C ALA A 62 -5.03 8.15 14.74
N VAL A 63 -4.18 7.22 14.27
CA VAL A 63 -2.72 7.41 14.26
C VAL A 63 -2.31 8.56 13.34
N LEU A 64 -2.91 8.64 12.14
CA LEU A 64 -2.62 9.73 11.20
C LEU A 64 -3.16 11.09 11.69
N ALA A 65 -4.29 11.12 12.40
CA ALA A 65 -4.75 12.34 13.08
C ALA A 65 -3.71 12.84 14.09
N ALA A 66 -3.16 11.96 14.93
CA ALA A 66 -2.10 12.30 15.86
C ALA A 66 -0.81 12.76 15.15
N ALA A 67 -0.38 12.02 14.11
CA ALA A 67 0.80 12.37 13.33
C ALA A 67 0.65 13.72 12.61
N SER A 68 -0.57 14.06 12.14
CA SER A 68 -0.85 15.33 11.47
C SER A 68 -0.58 16.55 12.36
N GLN A 69 -0.74 16.41 13.69
CA GLN A 69 -0.48 17.48 14.66
C GLN A 69 0.99 17.59 15.07
N ARG A 70 1.79 16.54 14.79
CA ARG A 70 3.23 16.50 15.07
C ARG A 70 4.11 16.85 13.86
N THR A 71 3.50 16.89 12.67
CA THR A 71 4.18 17.14 11.39
C THR A 71 3.53 18.32 10.66
N ARG A 72 4.25 18.92 9.70
CA ARG A 72 3.77 20.08 8.95
C ARG A 72 3.75 19.90 7.43
N ARG A 73 4.61 19.03 6.89
CA ARG A 73 4.88 18.91 5.47
C ARG A 73 4.62 17.51 4.92
N ILE A 74 5.09 16.47 5.60
CA ILE A 74 5.08 15.10 5.11
C ILE A 74 3.66 14.65 4.78
N GLU A 75 3.47 14.07 3.58
CA GLU A 75 2.20 13.42 3.21
C GLU A 75 1.96 12.20 4.12
N LEU A 76 0.72 11.99 4.52
CA LEU A 76 0.32 10.93 5.45
C LEU A 76 -0.60 9.94 4.73
N GLY A 77 -0.20 8.68 4.65
CA GLY A 77 -0.93 7.69 3.86
C GLY A 77 -1.28 6.42 4.60
N THR A 78 -2.20 5.65 4.03
CA THR A 78 -2.47 4.28 4.45
C THR A 78 -2.15 3.30 3.33
N ALA A 79 -1.51 2.19 3.63
CA ALA A 79 -1.19 1.15 2.64
C ALA A 79 -1.44 -0.25 3.20
N VAL A 80 -2.67 -0.64 3.27
CA VAL A 80 -3.94 -0.02 2.91
C VAL A 80 -4.98 -0.24 3.99
N ILE A 81 -6.12 0.48 3.95
CA ILE A 81 -7.33 0.17 4.73
C ILE A 81 -8.13 -0.89 3.96
N PRO A 82 -8.24 -2.13 4.45
CA PRO A 82 -9.13 -3.14 3.84
C PRO A 82 -10.58 -2.81 4.19
N LEU A 83 -11.37 -2.43 3.17
CA LEU A 83 -12.73 -1.92 3.39
C LEU A 83 -13.73 -2.93 3.95
N GLY A 84 -13.37 -4.21 3.99
CA GLY A 84 -14.18 -5.19 4.70
C GLY A 84 -14.30 -4.95 6.21
N TRP A 85 -13.40 -4.16 6.80
CA TRP A 85 -13.44 -3.75 8.20
C TRP A 85 -14.19 -2.45 8.45
N GLU A 86 -14.59 -1.72 7.41
CA GLU A 86 -15.03 -0.35 7.52
C GLU A 86 -16.42 -0.11 6.91
N ASN A 87 -17.17 0.80 7.50
CA ASN A 87 -18.34 1.36 6.86
C ASN A 87 -17.91 2.53 5.96
N PRO A 88 -18.22 2.52 4.65
CA PRO A 88 -17.75 3.55 3.72
C PRO A 88 -18.18 4.97 4.07
N LEU A 89 -19.38 5.17 4.62
CA LEU A 89 -19.87 6.49 5.02
C LEU A 89 -19.06 7.02 6.20
N ARG A 90 -18.93 6.23 7.27
CA ARG A 90 -18.19 6.62 8.47
C ARG A 90 -16.70 6.86 8.15
N LEU A 91 -16.10 5.99 7.35
CA LEU A 91 -14.72 6.17 6.92
C LEU A 91 -14.53 7.45 6.10
N ALA A 92 -15.49 7.84 5.26
CA ALA A 92 -15.40 9.08 4.49
C ALA A 92 -15.39 10.32 5.41
N GLU A 93 -16.22 10.34 6.46
CA GLU A 93 -16.23 11.42 7.47
C GLU A 93 -14.89 11.49 8.21
N ASP A 94 -14.37 10.35 8.64
CA ASP A 94 -13.11 10.26 9.37
C ASP A 94 -11.92 10.72 8.51
N LEU A 95 -11.85 10.25 7.25
CA LEU A 95 -10.79 10.65 6.31
C LEU A 95 -10.85 12.14 5.99
N ALA A 96 -12.03 12.69 5.74
CA ALA A 96 -12.19 14.13 5.48
C ALA A 96 -11.79 14.97 6.70
N THR A 97 -12.14 14.52 7.90
CA THR A 97 -11.74 15.18 9.15
C THR A 97 -10.22 15.23 9.29
N VAL A 98 -9.54 14.10 9.11
CA VAL A 98 -8.07 14.03 9.20
C VAL A 98 -7.40 14.84 8.09
N ASP A 99 -7.96 14.83 6.90
CA ASP A 99 -7.41 15.61 5.79
C ASP A 99 -7.44 17.12 6.07
N ILE A 100 -8.55 17.63 6.60
CA ILE A 100 -8.67 19.02 7.02
C ILE A 100 -7.68 19.34 8.16
N LEU A 101 -7.60 18.49 9.19
CA LEU A 101 -6.68 18.66 10.31
C LEU A 101 -5.21 18.63 9.86
N SER A 102 -4.89 17.86 8.84
CA SER A 102 -3.55 17.78 8.27
C SER A 102 -3.20 18.91 7.29
N GLY A 103 -4.19 19.74 6.91
CA GLY A 103 -4.01 20.75 5.85
C GLY A 103 -3.91 20.18 4.45
N GLY A 104 -4.66 19.11 4.16
CA GLY A 104 -4.72 18.50 2.82
C GLY A 104 -3.58 17.53 2.49
N ARG A 105 -2.93 16.95 3.51
CA ARG A 105 -1.78 16.03 3.36
C ARG A 105 -2.15 14.55 3.37
N LEU A 106 -3.44 14.21 3.53
CA LEU A 106 -3.86 12.81 3.63
C LEU A 106 -3.91 12.13 2.25
N ASN A 107 -3.36 10.93 2.17
CA ASN A 107 -3.32 10.05 1.01
C ASN A 107 -3.89 8.67 1.40
N PRO A 108 -5.22 8.50 1.50
CA PRO A 108 -5.79 7.25 1.96
C PRO A 108 -5.71 6.18 0.87
N GLY A 109 -5.06 5.07 1.19
CA GLY A 109 -5.05 3.88 0.35
C GLY A 109 -6.00 2.83 0.89
N VAL A 110 -6.80 2.24 0.02
CA VAL A 110 -7.84 1.25 0.33
C VAL A 110 -7.73 0.01 -0.53
N SER A 111 -8.38 -1.07 -0.11
CA SER A 111 -8.51 -2.30 -0.90
C SER A 111 -9.86 -2.98 -0.68
N VAL A 112 -10.22 -3.89 -1.58
CA VAL A 112 -11.36 -4.80 -1.44
C VAL A 112 -11.01 -6.04 -0.62
N GLY A 113 -12.01 -6.82 -0.31
CA GLY A 113 -11.93 -8.15 0.28
C GLY A 113 -12.54 -8.22 1.67
N PRO A 114 -12.98 -9.41 2.08
CA PRO A 114 -13.47 -9.63 3.43
C PRO A 114 -12.34 -9.45 4.45
N PRO A 115 -12.69 -9.20 5.72
CA PRO A 115 -11.75 -9.29 6.82
C PRO A 115 -10.98 -10.60 6.82
N THR A 116 -9.71 -10.56 7.18
CA THR A 116 -8.92 -11.78 7.40
C THR A 116 -9.59 -12.60 8.51
N HIS A 117 -9.71 -13.91 8.31
CA HIS A 117 -10.45 -14.82 9.21
C HIS A 117 -11.93 -14.44 9.39
N PHE A 118 -12.60 -14.11 8.27
CA PHE A 118 -13.98 -13.61 8.30
C PHE A 118 -14.96 -14.56 8.98
N GLU A 119 -14.80 -15.86 8.84
CA GLU A 119 -15.65 -16.85 9.55
C GLU A 119 -15.67 -16.66 11.08
N GLN A 120 -14.53 -16.23 11.64
CA GLN A 120 -14.37 -16.01 13.08
C GLN A 120 -14.74 -14.59 13.49
N VAL A 121 -14.42 -13.59 12.66
CA VAL A 121 -14.59 -12.16 13.00
C VAL A 121 -15.94 -11.61 12.55
N GLY A 122 -16.52 -12.17 11.50
CA GLY A 122 -17.79 -11.73 10.92
C GLY A 122 -18.91 -11.56 11.93
N PRO A 123 -19.16 -12.54 12.83
CA PRO A 123 -20.19 -12.41 13.85
C PRO A 123 -20.00 -11.26 14.84
N ALA A 124 -18.74 -10.84 15.09
CA ALA A 124 -18.45 -9.68 15.94
C ALA A 124 -18.55 -8.35 15.17
N LEU A 125 -18.22 -8.35 13.88
CA LEU A 125 -18.18 -7.14 13.06
C LEU A 125 -19.53 -6.84 12.38
N TYR A 126 -20.23 -7.90 11.95
CA TYR A 126 -21.50 -7.86 11.20
C TYR A 126 -22.47 -8.92 11.77
N PRO A 127 -22.96 -8.77 13.02
CA PRO A 127 -23.69 -9.84 13.72
C PRO A 127 -24.95 -10.30 12.97
N ASP A 128 -25.64 -9.38 12.27
CA ASP A 128 -26.92 -9.66 11.63
C ASP A 128 -26.86 -9.60 10.09
N THR A 129 -25.74 -9.15 9.51
CA THR A 129 -25.62 -8.86 8.06
C THR A 129 -24.43 -9.53 7.38
N ALA A 130 -23.68 -10.38 8.06
CA ALA A 130 -22.44 -10.99 7.57
C ALA A 130 -22.62 -11.66 6.19
N ASP A 131 -23.73 -12.36 5.98
CA ASP A 131 -24.05 -13.07 4.73
C ASP A 131 -24.53 -12.12 3.59
N ALA A 132 -24.90 -10.89 3.92
CA ALA A 132 -25.39 -9.89 2.98
C ALA A 132 -24.32 -8.84 2.61
N GLU A 133 -23.16 -8.85 3.28
CA GLU A 133 -22.11 -7.85 3.04
C GLU A 133 -21.41 -8.07 1.70
N ASP A 134 -21.35 -7.03 0.87
CA ASP A 134 -20.53 -6.99 -0.33
C ASP A 134 -19.16 -6.38 -0.02
N PHE A 135 -18.12 -7.20 -0.04
CA PHE A 135 -16.72 -6.79 0.17
C PHE A 135 -15.98 -6.46 -1.13
N GLY A 136 -16.70 -6.33 -2.23
CA GLY A 136 -16.16 -6.06 -3.56
C GLY A 136 -15.98 -4.58 -3.89
N TYR A 137 -15.81 -4.32 -5.17
CA TYR A 137 -15.63 -2.97 -5.71
C TYR A 137 -16.78 -1.99 -5.44
N PRO A 138 -18.06 -2.40 -5.37
CA PRO A 138 -19.15 -1.49 -5.00
C PRO A 138 -18.92 -0.78 -3.66
N ARG A 139 -18.29 -1.45 -2.68
CA ARG A 139 -17.95 -0.85 -1.39
C ARG A 139 -16.91 0.27 -1.53
N VAL A 140 -15.88 0.07 -2.35
CA VAL A 140 -14.88 1.11 -2.66
C VAL A 140 -15.52 2.25 -3.43
N ARG A 141 -16.39 1.95 -4.39
CA ARG A 141 -17.12 2.97 -5.16
C ARG A 141 -17.91 3.88 -4.24
N ARG A 142 -18.67 3.33 -3.30
CA ARG A 142 -19.44 4.12 -2.32
C ARG A 142 -18.54 5.06 -1.51
N LEU A 143 -17.37 4.57 -1.05
CA LEU A 143 -16.42 5.44 -0.36
C LEU A 143 -15.94 6.58 -1.26
N LEU A 144 -15.57 6.25 -2.51
CA LEU A 144 -15.07 7.21 -3.48
C LEU A 144 -16.10 8.29 -3.80
N ASP A 145 -17.37 7.90 -3.98
CA ASP A 145 -18.48 8.81 -4.23
C ASP A 145 -18.69 9.76 -3.03
N PHE A 146 -18.71 9.24 -1.80
CA PHE A 146 -18.82 10.05 -0.59
C PHE A 146 -17.69 11.06 -0.42
N VAL A 147 -16.45 10.62 -0.63
CA VAL A 147 -15.26 11.49 -0.53
C VAL A 147 -15.26 12.55 -1.64
N ARG A 148 -15.82 12.26 -2.81
CA ARG A 148 -16.00 13.22 -3.92
C ARG A 148 -17.16 14.19 -3.70
N GLY A 149 -17.94 14.01 -2.63
CA GLY A 149 -19.04 14.88 -2.26
C GLY A 149 -20.36 14.54 -2.96
N GLU A 150 -20.53 13.31 -3.42
CA GLU A 150 -21.81 12.83 -3.90
C GLU A 150 -22.82 12.70 -2.74
N ARG A 151 -24.10 12.72 -3.08
CA ARG A 151 -25.17 12.63 -2.08
C ARG A 151 -25.14 11.30 -1.35
N ALA A 152 -25.16 11.35 -0.03
CA ALA A 152 -25.23 10.18 0.85
C ALA A 152 -26.66 9.81 1.24
N THR A 153 -27.57 10.80 1.24
CA THR A 153 -28.96 10.67 1.65
C THR A 153 -29.83 11.66 0.89
N ASP A 154 -31.12 11.41 0.85
CA ASP A 154 -32.11 12.38 0.33
C ASP A 154 -32.53 13.42 1.37
N PHE A 155 -32.08 13.29 2.61
CA PHE A 155 -32.43 14.19 3.70
C PHE A 155 -31.39 15.33 3.81
N SER A 156 -31.90 16.56 3.82
CA SER A 156 -31.19 17.78 4.18
C SER A 156 -32.17 18.82 4.72
N GLY A 157 -31.70 19.66 5.63
CA GLY A 157 -32.58 20.70 6.18
C GLY A 157 -32.24 21.12 7.60
N VAL A 158 -33.17 21.78 8.26
CA VAL A 158 -33.02 22.31 9.62
C VAL A 158 -34.08 21.68 10.51
N GLU A 159 -33.61 21.05 11.61
CA GLU A 159 -34.48 20.57 12.68
C GLU A 159 -34.09 21.26 14.00
N GLY A 160 -34.91 22.17 14.44
CA GLY A 160 -34.59 23.01 15.60
C GLY A 160 -33.37 23.92 15.34
N ILE A 161 -32.26 23.62 15.98
CA ILE A 161 -30.99 24.32 15.82
C ILE A 161 -29.97 23.51 14.98
N GLU A 162 -30.31 22.29 14.63
CA GLU A 162 -29.40 21.37 13.90
C GLU A 162 -29.62 21.54 12.39
N VAL A 163 -28.48 21.57 11.66
CA VAL A 163 -28.47 21.69 10.19
C VAL A 163 -27.91 20.41 9.63
N PHE A 164 -28.68 19.70 8.82
CA PHE A 164 -28.31 18.44 8.19
C PHE A 164 -27.92 18.65 6.74
N SER A 165 -26.89 17.95 6.31
CA SER A 165 -26.41 17.89 4.93
C SER A 165 -26.81 16.55 4.28
N ASP A 166 -27.14 16.58 2.99
CA ASP A 166 -27.34 15.38 2.19
C ASP A 166 -26.01 14.70 1.80
N ARG A 167 -24.86 15.27 2.18
CA ARG A 167 -23.50 14.84 1.85
C ARG A 167 -22.66 14.68 3.10
N VAL A 168 -21.60 13.86 3.00
CA VAL A 168 -20.63 13.68 4.08
C VAL A 168 -20.04 15.01 4.54
N GLN A 169 -19.98 15.21 5.83
CA GLN A 169 -19.39 16.37 6.48
C GLN A 169 -18.36 15.95 7.55
N PRO A 170 -17.22 16.69 7.67
CA PRO A 170 -16.84 17.80 6.79
C PRO A 170 -16.52 17.33 5.37
N HIS A 171 -16.69 18.17 4.37
CA HIS A 171 -16.21 17.89 3.02
C HIS A 171 -14.79 18.45 2.85
N SER A 172 -13.84 17.62 2.38
CA SER A 172 -12.49 18.05 2.07
C SER A 172 -12.25 18.06 0.56
N PRO A 173 -12.32 19.26 -0.10
CA PRO A 173 -12.09 19.36 -1.52
C PRO A 173 -10.71 18.84 -1.93
N GLY A 174 -10.65 18.01 -2.98
CA GLY A 174 -9.42 17.44 -3.47
C GLY A 174 -8.97 16.13 -2.81
N LEU A 175 -9.57 15.70 -1.69
CA LEU A 175 -9.26 14.40 -1.08
C LEU A 175 -9.54 13.25 -2.04
N GLY A 176 -10.64 13.33 -2.83
CA GLY A 176 -10.98 12.33 -3.84
C GLY A 176 -9.88 12.05 -4.87
N GLY A 177 -9.09 13.06 -5.23
CA GLY A 177 -7.93 12.92 -6.12
C GLY A 177 -6.67 12.37 -5.45
N ARG A 178 -6.68 12.21 -4.13
CA ARG A 178 -5.59 11.63 -3.34
C ARG A 178 -5.92 10.23 -2.79
N LEU A 179 -7.03 9.64 -3.21
CA LEU A 179 -7.32 8.25 -2.89
C LEU A 179 -6.42 7.30 -3.70
N TRP A 180 -5.91 6.28 -3.01
CA TRP A 180 -5.08 5.24 -3.58
C TRP A 180 -5.78 3.89 -3.50
N TYR A 181 -5.56 3.06 -4.50
CA TYR A 181 -6.01 1.68 -4.49
C TYR A 181 -4.82 0.72 -4.39
N GLY A 182 -4.81 -0.13 -3.38
CA GLY A 182 -3.80 -1.19 -3.23
C GLY A 182 -4.20 -2.42 -4.03
N GLY A 183 -3.45 -2.72 -5.08
CA GLY A 183 -3.74 -3.83 -5.98
C GLY A 183 -2.58 -4.82 -6.13
N ALA A 184 -2.93 -6.10 -6.33
CA ALA A 184 -1.98 -7.19 -6.51
C ALA A 184 -2.28 -8.04 -7.76
N SER A 185 -3.13 -7.56 -8.68
CA SER A 185 -3.56 -8.27 -9.88
C SER A 185 -3.83 -7.30 -11.04
N LEU A 186 -3.82 -7.80 -12.28
CA LEU A 186 -4.18 -7.01 -13.48
C LEU A 186 -5.60 -6.44 -13.38
N ARG A 187 -6.56 -7.24 -12.89
CA ARG A 187 -7.93 -6.80 -12.68
C ARG A 187 -8.01 -5.60 -11.72
N SER A 188 -7.25 -5.63 -10.63
CA SER A 188 -7.24 -4.55 -9.65
C SER A 188 -6.55 -3.29 -10.18
N ALA A 189 -5.48 -3.44 -10.95
CA ALA A 189 -4.79 -2.35 -11.61
C ALA A 189 -5.69 -1.64 -12.62
N ARG A 190 -6.37 -2.40 -13.49
CA ARG A 190 -7.37 -1.88 -14.44
C ARG A 190 -8.47 -1.11 -13.72
N TRP A 191 -9.08 -1.74 -12.71
CA TRP A 191 -10.20 -1.12 -11.98
C TRP A 191 -9.79 0.21 -11.31
N ALA A 192 -8.62 0.28 -10.71
CA ALA A 192 -8.09 1.52 -10.12
C ALA A 192 -7.94 2.63 -11.18
N GLY A 193 -7.38 2.30 -12.35
CA GLY A 193 -7.25 3.23 -13.47
C GLY A 193 -8.60 3.74 -13.97
N GLU A 194 -9.55 2.84 -14.28
CA GLU A 194 -10.90 3.20 -14.76
C GLU A 194 -11.67 4.10 -13.77
N ASN A 195 -11.30 4.07 -12.48
CA ASN A 195 -11.94 4.88 -11.44
C ASN A 195 -11.16 6.15 -11.07
N GLY A 196 -10.04 6.45 -11.77
CA GLY A 196 -9.23 7.64 -11.54
C GLY A 196 -8.64 7.71 -10.13
N MET A 197 -8.27 6.56 -9.56
CA MET A 197 -7.56 6.46 -8.27
C MET A 197 -6.06 6.36 -8.51
N ASN A 198 -5.24 6.80 -7.55
CA ASN A 198 -3.82 6.50 -7.58
C ASN A 198 -3.57 5.00 -7.26
N PHE A 199 -2.40 4.47 -7.59
CA PHE A 199 -2.15 3.03 -7.49
C PHE A 199 -0.95 2.68 -6.60
N LEU A 200 -1.20 1.79 -5.63
CA LEU A 200 -0.16 1.16 -4.82
C LEU A 200 0.05 -0.27 -5.32
N THR A 201 1.19 -0.54 -5.96
CA THR A 201 1.54 -1.93 -6.27
C THR A 201 2.01 -2.61 -5.00
N SER A 202 1.56 -3.85 -4.79
CA SER A 202 1.90 -4.59 -3.57
C SER A 202 3.29 -5.22 -3.65
N SER A 203 3.94 -5.40 -2.48
CA SER A 203 5.09 -6.31 -2.33
C SER A 203 4.69 -7.79 -2.38
N VAL A 204 3.41 -8.08 -2.59
CA VAL A 204 2.85 -9.41 -2.81
C VAL A 204 1.91 -9.31 -4.00
N VAL A 205 2.23 -10.01 -5.07
CA VAL A 205 1.48 -9.98 -6.32
C VAL A 205 0.90 -11.34 -6.64
N LYS A 206 -0.21 -11.37 -7.36
CA LYS A 206 -0.76 -12.59 -7.91
C LYS A 206 -0.01 -12.94 -9.20
N ALA A 207 0.60 -14.12 -9.25
CA ALA A 207 1.21 -14.65 -10.47
C ALA A 207 0.09 -15.10 -11.42
N GLU A 208 -0.49 -14.14 -12.14
CA GLU A 208 -1.51 -14.39 -13.17
C GLU A 208 -0.79 -14.77 -14.48
N GLU A 209 -1.35 -15.73 -15.19
CA GLU A 209 -1.01 -15.89 -16.59
C GLU A 209 -1.61 -14.70 -17.35
N PRO A 210 -0.95 -14.22 -18.44
CA PRO A 210 -1.55 -13.19 -19.30
C PRO A 210 -2.96 -13.66 -19.71
N GLU A 211 -3.94 -12.77 -19.67
CA GLU A 211 -5.30 -13.08 -20.11
C GLU A 211 -5.22 -13.70 -21.51
N LYS A 212 -5.43 -15.01 -21.59
CA LYS A 212 -5.78 -15.65 -22.84
C LYS A 212 -7.15 -15.09 -23.20
N ASP A 213 -7.29 -14.61 -24.42
CA ASP A 213 -8.59 -14.16 -24.95
C ASP A 213 -9.71 -15.12 -24.54
N ALA A 214 -10.91 -14.60 -24.29
CA ALA A 214 -12.03 -15.37 -23.72
C ALA A 214 -12.31 -16.70 -24.47
N GLU A 215 -11.91 -16.79 -25.73
CA GLU A 215 -11.98 -17.98 -26.58
C GLU A 215 -10.91 -19.02 -26.20
N SER A 216 -9.69 -18.58 -25.87
CA SER A 216 -8.60 -19.43 -25.37
C SER A 216 -8.85 -19.92 -23.93
N ALA A 217 -9.50 -19.13 -23.09
CA ALA A 217 -9.88 -19.53 -21.73
C ALA A 217 -10.98 -20.59 -21.72
N LYS A 218 -11.90 -20.53 -22.69
CA LYS A 218 -12.96 -21.53 -22.89
C LYS A 218 -12.41 -22.86 -23.42
N ALA A 219 -11.41 -22.78 -24.31
CA ALA A 219 -10.70 -23.95 -24.85
C ALA A 219 -9.82 -24.62 -23.78
N ALA A 220 -9.14 -23.84 -22.92
CA ALA A 220 -8.34 -24.35 -21.83
C ALA A 220 -9.19 -25.06 -20.75
N LYS A 221 -10.35 -24.49 -20.38
CA LYS A 221 -11.29 -25.15 -19.46
C LYS A 221 -11.88 -26.46 -20.02
N ALA A 222 -12.10 -26.54 -21.33
CA ALA A 222 -12.54 -27.76 -21.99
C ALA A 222 -11.44 -28.84 -21.97
N ALA A 223 -10.18 -28.45 -22.20
CA ALA A 223 -9.03 -29.36 -22.17
C ALA A 223 -8.70 -29.86 -20.75
N GLU A 224 -8.87 -29.03 -19.72
CA GLU A 224 -8.71 -29.41 -18.29
C GLU A 224 -9.73 -30.49 -17.86
N SER A 225 -10.92 -30.48 -18.43
CA SER A 225 -11.93 -31.49 -18.14
C SER A 225 -11.64 -32.86 -18.76
N GLU A 226 -10.82 -32.92 -19.81
CA GLU A 226 -10.51 -34.14 -20.52
C GLU A 226 -9.22 -34.85 -20.09
N ASN A 227 -8.28 -34.15 -19.44
CA ASN A 227 -7.04 -34.77 -18.97
C ASN A 227 -6.38 -34.03 -17.78
N PRO A 228 -6.73 -34.38 -16.52
CA PRO A 228 -6.18 -33.76 -15.34
C PRO A 228 -4.65 -33.93 -15.15
N ALA A 229 -4.02 -34.94 -15.75
CA ALA A 229 -2.58 -35.15 -15.71
C ALA A 229 -1.79 -34.19 -16.61
N ALA A 230 -2.42 -33.62 -17.63
CA ALA A 230 -1.81 -32.62 -18.50
C ALA A 230 -1.78 -31.22 -17.85
N ALA A 231 -2.67 -30.95 -16.90
CA ALA A 231 -2.68 -29.70 -16.14
C ALA A 231 -1.47 -29.55 -15.19
N GLU A 232 -0.97 -30.67 -14.66
CA GLU A 232 0.22 -30.70 -13.80
C GLU A 232 1.53 -30.48 -14.59
N ALA A 233 1.57 -30.87 -15.85
CA ALA A 233 2.74 -30.72 -16.74
C ALA A 233 2.86 -29.31 -17.36
N ALA A 234 1.79 -28.53 -17.42
CA ALA A 234 1.80 -27.17 -17.97
C ALA A 234 2.44 -26.12 -17.03
N VAL A 235 2.83 -26.52 -15.81
CA VAL A 235 3.43 -25.64 -14.79
C VAL A 235 4.96 -25.56 -14.87
N THR A 236 5.61 -26.12 -15.88
CA THR A 236 7.08 -26.22 -15.98
C THR A 236 7.77 -25.05 -16.70
N GLY A 237 7.14 -23.90 -16.83
CA GLY A 237 7.82 -22.66 -17.23
C GLY A 237 8.64 -22.06 -16.06
N PRO A 238 9.69 -21.27 -16.34
CA PRO A 238 10.39 -20.52 -15.29
C PRO A 238 9.38 -19.69 -14.49
N ALA A 239 9.56 -19.64 -13.16
CA ALA A 239 8.69 -18.81 -12.32
C ALA A 239 8.70 -17.38 -12.86
N PRO A 240 7.52 -16.73 -13.01
CA PRO A 240 7.46 -15.37 -13.54
C PRO A 240 8.26 -14.43 -12.63
N ASP A 241 9.03 -13.50 -13.23
CA ASP A 241 9.78 -12.52 -12.48
C ASP A 241 8.80 -11.57 -11.76
N PHE A 242 9.02 -11.35 -10.47
CA PHE A 242 8.23 -10.44 -9.66
C PHE A 242 8.21 -9.00 -10.25
N ALA A 243 9.36 -8.54 -10.75
CA ALA A 243 9.48 -7.21 -11.35
C ALA A 243 8.63 -7.06 -12.63
N ASP A 244 8.58 -8.10 -13.45
CA ASP A 244 7.77 -8.10 -14.68
C ASP A 244 6.27 -8.14 -14.38
N ILE A 245 5.85 -8.86 -13.34
CA ILE A 245 4.46 -8.85 -12.90
C ILE A 245 4.07 -7.45 -12.40
N GLN A 246 4.87 -6.83 -11.54
CA GLN A 246 4.59 -5.45 -11.11
C GLN A 246 4.57 -4.47 -12.28
N LEU A 247 5.49 -4.59 -13.22
CA LEU A 247 5.51 -3.78 -14.44
C LEU A 247 4.21 -3.91 -15.24
N SER A 248 3.71 -5.13 -15.39
CA SER A 248 2.45 -5.37 -16.09
C SER A 248 1.26 -4.70 -15.39
N HIS A 249 1.24 -4.71 -14.04
CA HIS A 249 0.22 -4.00 -13.26
C HIS A 249 0.29 -2.48 -13.46
N ILE A 250 1.49 -1.88 -13.43
CA ILE A 250 1.69 -0.44 -13.64
C ILE A 250 1.21 -0.03 -15.03
N ARG A 251 1.62 -0.76 -16.06
CA ARG A 251 1.23 -0.48 -17.44
C ARG A 251 -0.27 -0.64 -17.67
N THR A 252 -0.87 -1.69 -17.11
CA THR A 252 -2.32 -1.89 -17.17
C THR A 252 -3.07 -0.76 -16.47
N PHE A 253 -2.60 -0.33 -15.31
CA PHE A 253 -3.19 0.80 -14.58
C PHE A 253 -3.14 2.09 -15.41
N ARG A 254 -1.97 2.48 -15.92
CA ARG A 254 -1.79 3.68 -16.74
C ARG A 254 -2.59 3.68 -18.03
N ALA A 255 -2.66 2.54 -18.71
CA ALA A 255 -3.45 2.37 -19.93
C ALA A 255 -4.96 2.62 -19.73
N HIS A 256 -5.47 2.50 -18.50
CA HIS A 256 -6.88 2.70 -18.18
C HIS A 256 -7.14 3.94 -17.33
N HIS A 257 -6.10 4.67 -16.92
CA HIS A 257 -6.26 5.89 -16.12
C HIS A 257 -6.47 7.12 -17.02
N PRO A 258 -7.39 8.05 -16.66
CA PRO A 258 -7.63 9.27 -17.45
C PRO A 258 -6.36 10.12 -17.69
N ASP A 259 -5.45 10.15 -16.70
CA ASP A 259 -4.19 10.91 -16.78
C ASP A 259 -3.04 10.13 -17.43
N GLY A 260 -3.26 8.85 -17.79
CA GLY A 260 -2.26 8.01 -18.44
C GLY A 260 -0.96 7.91 -17.63
N ASP A 261 0.17 8.21 -18.26
CA ASP A 261 1.50 8.12 -17.65
C ASP A 261 1.74 9.10 -16.50
N ARG A 262 0.91 10.14 -16.38
CA ARG A 262 0.97 11.11 -15.27
C ARG A 262 0.29 10.64 -14.00
N ALA A 263 -0.45 9.54 -14.06
CA ALA A 263 -1.12 8.97 -12.89
C ALA A 263 -0.10 8.50 -11.85
N ARG A 264 -0.34 8.84 -10.58
CA ARG A 264 0.57 8.49 -9.48
C ARG A 264 0.57 6.98 -9.23
N VAL A 265 1.77 6.43 -9.16
CA VAL A 265 2.01 5.02 -8.81
C VAL A 265 3.10 4.95 -7.76
N SER A 266 2.86 4.24 -6.67
CA SER A 266 3.89 3.89 -5.69
C SER A 266 4.07 2.38 -5.59
N GLN A 267 5.30 1.95 -5.32
CA GLN A 267 5.69 0.54 -5.34
C GLN A 267 5.96 0.01 -3.93
N GLY A 268 5.39 -1.15 -3.61
CA GLY A 268 5.66 -1.86 -2.35
C GLY A 268 6.90 -2.74 -2.46
N LEU A 269 8.03 -2.29 -1.92
CA LEU A 269 9.28 -3.04 -1.78
C LEU A 269 9.80 -2.93 -0.36
N VAL A 270 10.45 -3.98 0.16
CA VAL A 270 11.19 -3.92 1.42
C VAL A 270 12.67 -3.66 1.10
N VAL A 271 13.18 -2.51 1.52
CA VAL A 271 14.54 -2.06 1.23
C VAL A 271 15.22 -1.65 2.53
N ILE A 272 16.35 -2.28 2.84
CA ILE A 272 17.07 -2.15 4.10
C ILE A 272 18.52 -1.78 3.80
N PRO A 273 18.87 -0.49 3.70
CA PRO A 273 20.25 -0.06 3.54
C PRO A 273 21.04 -0.31 4.83
N THR A 274 22.34 -0.59 4.67
CA THR A 274 23.20 -1.00 5.77
C THR A 274 24.45 -0.14 5.92
N ASP A 275 24.48 1.05 5.36
CA ASP A 275 25.67 1.91 5.30
C ASP A 275 26.18 2.24 6.71
N SER A 276 25.30 2.70 7.58
CA SER A 276 25.60 3.04 8.98
C SER A 276 25.28 1.90 9.98
N ALA A 277 24.77 0.75 9.50
CA ALA A 277 24.35 -0.33 10.38
C ALA A 277 25.55 -0.97 11.12
N THR A 278 25.36 -1.25 12.42
CA THR A 278 26.29 -2.03 13.22
C THR A 278 26.39 -3.48 12.71
N PRO A 279 27.45 -4.22 13.02
CA PRO A 279 27.55 -5.64 12.65
C PRO A 279 26.36 -6.49 13.14
N ALA A 280 25.84 -6.20 14.34
CA ALA A 280 24.67 -6.89 14.89
C ALA A 280 23.38 -6.58 14.12
N GLN A 281 23.19 -5.35 13.70
CA GLN A 281 22.07 -4.95 12.85
C GLN A 281 22.14 -5.62 11.48
N ARG A 282 23.30 -5.58 10.81
CA ARG A 282 23.50 -6.27 9.51
C ARG A 282 23.15 -7.74 9.59
N ALA A 283 23.67 -8.45 10.58
CA ALA A 283 23.38 -9.88 10.76
C ALA A 283 21.88 -10.13 10.94
N ARG A 284 21.18 -9.27 11.69
CA ARG A 284 19.72 -9.35 11.88
C ARG A 284 18.94 -9.10 10.59
N TYR A 285 19.36 -8.14 9.77
CA TYR A 285 18.70 -7.79 8.50
C TYR A 285 18.90 -8.88 7.44
N GLU A 286 20.11 -9.42 7.34
CA GLU A 286 20.42 -10.55 6.46
C GLU A 286 19.63 -11.80 6.85
N GLU A 287 19.54 -12.09 8.15
CA GLU A 287 18.76 -13.21 8.67
C GLU A 287 17.26 -13.03 8.40
N TYR A 288 16.73 -11.81 8.52
CA TYR A 288 15.34 -11.48 8.16
C TYR A 288 15.06 -11.78 6.69
N ALA A 289 15.91 -11.30 5.78
CA ALA A 289 15.77 -11.55 4.34
C ALA A 289 15.92 -13.04 4.01
N ARG A 290 16.90 -13.72 4.61
CA ARG A 290 17.15 -15.16 4.41
C ARG A 290 15.95 -16.02 4.80
N LYS A 291 15.30 -15.74 5.91
CA LYS A 291 14.08 -16.44 6.36
C LYS A 291 12.91 -16.26 5.40
N ARG A 292 12.87 -15.15 4.70
CA ARG A 292 11.79 -14.80 3.79
C ARG A 292 12.03 -15.24 2.34
N LEU A 293 13.28 -15.57 1.97
CA LEU A 293 13.67 -15.93 0.62
C LEU A 293 12.82 -17.07 0.00
N PRO A 294 12.44 -18.15 0.72
CA PRO A 294 11.67 -19.25 0.11
C PRO A 294 10.34 -18.85 -0.52
N ARG A 295 9.71 -17.78 -0.04
CA ARG A 295 8.42 -17.28 -0.58
C ARG A 295 8.55 -16.37 -1.79
N THR A 296 9.78 -16.00 -2.17
CA THR A 296 10.07 -15.13 -3.31
C THR A 296 10.40 -15.89 -4.59
N THR A 297 10.62 -17.21 -4.48
CA THR A 297 11.12 -18.05 -5.57
C THR A 297 10.02 -18.80 -6.31
N ALA A 298 8.83 -18.93 -5.70
CA ALA A 298 7.69 -19.60 -6.30
C ALA A 298 6.37 -19.04 -5.75
N PRO A 299 5.29 -19.05 -6.54
CA PRO A 299 3.95 -18.67 -6.08
C PRO A 299 3.47 -19.53 -4.91
N GLN A 300 2.85 -18.91 -3.91
CA GLN A 300 2.40 -19.52 -2.68
C GLN A 300 0.86 -19.63 -2.62
N GLY A 301 0.38 -20.76 -2.12
CA GLY A 301 -1.04 -21.02 -1.85
C GLY A 301 -1.97 -21.04 -3.09
N PRO A 302 -3.27 -21.28 -2.89
CA PRO A 302 -4.25 -21.40 -3.97
C PRO A 302 -4.39 -20.13 -4.82
N ALA A 303 -4.14 -18.96 -4.20
CA ALA A 303 -4.19 -17.67 -4.89
C ALA A 303 -2.91 -17.35 -5.69
N ARG A 304 -1.92 -18.27 -5.73
CA ARG A 304 -0.64 -18.13 -6.46
C ARG A 304 0.06 -16.80 -6.15
N MET A 305 0.20 -16.46 -4.87
CA MET A 305 0.83 -15.21 -4.44
C MET A 305 2.35 -15.30 -4.47
N LEU A 306 3.00 -14.40 -5.18
CA LEU A 306 4.47 -14.24 -5.23
C LEU A 306 4.88 -13.02 -4.42
N PHE A 307 5.92 -13.18 -3.60
CA PHE A 307 6.43 -12.11 -2.74
C PHE A 307 7.67 -11.46 -3.35
N SER A 308 7.79 -10.14 -3.17
CA SER A 308 9.03 -9.42 -3.50
C SER A 308 10.20 -9.96 -2.69
N PRO A 309 11.38 -10.12 -3.28
CA PRO A 309 12.60 -10.29 -2.51
C PRO A 309 12.86 -9.06 -1.65
N ASP A 310 13.44 -9.26 -0.46
CA ASP A 310 13.90 -8.17 0.37
C ASP A 310 15.26 -7.66 -0.15
N PHE A 311 15.42 -6.35 -0.24
CA PHE A 311 16.64 -5.71 -0.70
C PHE A 311 17.45 -5.29 0.53
N VAL A 312 18.54 -6.01 0.84
CA VAL A 312 19.44 -5.74 1.98
C VAL A 312 20.83 -5.52 1.46
N GLY A 313 21.54 -4.49 1.96
CA GLY A 313 22.93 -4.22 1.60
C GLY A 313 23.31 -2.75 1.59
N PRO A 314 24.56 -2.40 1.18
CA PRO A 314 24.99 -1.03 1.01
C PRO A 314 24.16 -0.28 -0.04
N SER A 315 23.88 1.00 0.19
CA SER A 315 23.03 1.84 -0.68
C SER A 315 23.46 1.85 -2.14
N ALA A 316 24.77 1.85 -2.44
CA ALA A 316 25.25 1.81 -3.81
C ALA A 316 24.80 0.54 -4.55
N GLN A 317 24.92 -0.63 -3.91
CA GLN A 317 24.47 -1.90 -4.49
C GLN A 317 22.94 -1.97 -4.59
N LEU A 318 22.23 -1.41 -3.60
CA LEU A 318 20.77 -1.36 -3.64
C LEU A 318 20.28 -0.48 -4.79
N ALA A 319 20.91 0.66 -5.04
CA ALA A 319 20.57 1.54 -6.16
C ALA A 319 20.76 0.82 -7.51
N GLU A 320 21.87 0.10 -7.71
CA GLU A 320 22.07 -0.70 -8.93
C GLU A 320 20.98 -1.75 -9.13
N ARG A 321 20.61 -2.48 -8.06
CA ARG A 321 19.54 -3.49 -8.10
C ARG A 321 18.16 -2.88 -8.37
N LEU A 322 17.85 -1.72 -7.79
CA LEU A 322 16.60 -1.00 -8.03
C LEU A 322 16.54 -0.44 -9.44
N HIS A 323 17.62 0.11 -9.96
CA HIS A 323 17.70 0.55 -11.38
C HIS A 323 17.61 -0.64 -12.37
N ALA A 324 18.00 -1.84 -11.97
CA ALA A 324 17.79 -3.05 -12.77
C ALA A 324 16.35 -3.59 -12.69
N HIS A 325 15.57 -3.20 -11.68
CA HIS A 325 14.21 -3.69 -11.46
C HIS A 325 13.23 -3.06 -12.47
N ALA A 326 12.64 -3.87 -13.35
CA ALA A 326 11.85 -3.39 -14.48
C ALA A 326 10.70 -2.44 -14.08
N ALA A 327 9.95 -2.78 -13.03
CA ALA A 327 8.85 -1.95 -12.55
C ALA A 327 9.34 -0.66 -11.85
N PHE A 328 10.48 -0.69 -11.17
CA PHE A 328 11.02 0.49 -10.48
C PHE A 328 11.42 1.60 -11.46
N ARG A 329 11.85 1.24 -12.65
CA ARG A 329 12.19 2.22 -13.71
C ARG A 329 10.99 2.97 -14.30
N GLU A 330 9.80 2.47 -14.07
CA GLU A 330 8.56 3.09 -14.59
C GLU A 330 7.89 4.02 -13.56
N ILE A 331 8.46 4.18 -12.37
CA ILE A 331 7.89 5.02 -11.32
C ILE A 331 8.83 6.14 -10.91
N ASP A 332 8.26 7.23 -10.47
CA ASP A 332 8.97 8.39 -9.91
C ASP A 332 8.64 8.64 -8.42
N GLU A 333 7.79 7.79 -7.84
CA GLU A 333 7.37 7.83 -6.44
C GLU A 333 7.43 6.44 -5.81
N VAL A 334 8.05 6.30 -4.64
CA VAL A 334 8.11 5.03 -3.90
C VAL A 334 7.96 5.24 -2.40
N ALA A 335 7.28 4.30 -1.74
CA ALA A 335 7.25 4.18 -0.28
C ALA A 335 7.84 2.82 0.12
N PHE A 336 9.10 2.81 0.56
CA PHE A 336 9.74 1.57 0.99
C PHE A 336 9.15 1.06 2.30
N ALA A 337 8.75 -0.20 2.32
CA ALA A 337 8.20 -0.83 3.51
C ALA A 337 9.32 -1.13 4.51
N LEU A 338 9.18 -0.63 5.72
CA LEU A 338 10.03 -0.99 6.83
C LEU A 338 9.80 -2.47 7.21
N PRO A 339 10.85 -3.19 7.58
CA PRO A 339 10.75 -4.60 7.97
C PRO A 339 9.88 -4.77 9.22
N PHE A 340 9.33 -5.98 9.38
CA PHE A 340 8.53 -6.34 10.55
C PHE A 340 9.44 -6.66 11.75
N THR A 341 8.94 -6.44 12.94
CA THR A 341 9.52 -6.93 14.21
C THR A 341 10.94 -6.44 14.52
N PHE A 342 11.28 -5.25 14.03
CA PHE A 342 12.54 -4.62 14.36
C PHE A 342 12.37 -3.60 15.50
N ALA A 343 13.46 -3.30 16.19
CA ALA A 343 13.49 -2.29 17.25
C ALA A 343 13.43 -0.87 16.68
N HIS A 344 13.06 0.09 17.52
CA HIS A 344 12.99 1.51 17.14
C HIS A 344 14.30 2.01 16.51
N GLU A 345 15.44 1.63 17.11
CA GLU A 345 16.78 2.01 16.67
C GLU A 345 17.12 1.48 15.28
N ASP A 346 16.57 0.33 14.90
CA ASP A 346 16.73 -0.23 13.56
C ASP A 346 15.98 0.62 12.53
N TYR A 347 14.76 1.06 12.84
CA TYR A 347 14.00 1.95 11.96
C TYR A 347 14.68 3.32 11.83
N VAL A 348 15.22 3.86 12.90
CA VAL A 348 16.01 5.11 12.88
C VAL A 348 17.21 4.98 11.95
N GLN A 349 17.97 3.88 12.06
CA GLN A 349 19.13 3.62 11.21
C GLN A 349 18.71 3.47 9.74
N ILE A 350 17.68 2.65 9.45
CA ILE A 350 17.19 2.42 8.09
C ILE A 350 16.73 3.73 7.43
N LEU A 351 15.92 4.54 8.12
CA LEU A 351 15.46 5.82 7.58
C LEU A 351 16.60 6.80 7.36
N THR A 352 17.59 6.82 8.25
CA THR A 352 18.78 7.68 8.10
C THR A 352 19.57 7.31 6.84
N ASP A 353 19.80 6.02 6.60
CA ASP A 353 20.53 5.56 5.41
C ASP A 353 19.67 5.70 4.13
N LEU A 354 18.35 5.50 4.21
CA LEU A 354 17.44 5.78 3.09
C LEU A 354 17.53 7.24 2.66
N ALA A 355 17.47 8.19 3.60
CA ALA A 355 17.52 9.61 3.28
C ALA A 355 18.91 10.12 2.92
N GLY A 356 19.94 9.63 3.62
CA GLY A 356 21.31 10.15 3.52
C GLY A 356 22.17 9.50 2.43
N ALA A 357 21.86 8.26 2.04
CA ALA A 357 22.69 7.50 1.11
C ALA A 357 21.89 6.94 -0.08
N LEU A 358 20.86 6.14 0.16
CA LEU A 358 20.14 5.47 -0.93
C LEU A 358 19.31 6.45 -1.76
N GLY A 359 18.55 7.35 -1.14
CA GLY A 359 17.73 8.34 -1.84
C GLY A 359 18.57 9.19 -2.83
N PRO A 360 19.69 9.81 -2.40
CA PRO A 360 20.60 10.50 -3.31
C PRO A 360 21.14 9.62 -4.44
N ALA A 361 21.45 8.34 -4.17
CA ALA A 361 21.90 7.39 -5.19
C ALA A 361 20.82 7.05 -6.23
N LEU A 362 19.53 7.20 -5.86
CA LEU A 362 18.37 7.08 -6.76
C LEU A 362 17.96 8.41 -7.42
N GLY A 363 18.72 9.48 -7.21
CA GLY A 363 18.42 10.81 -7.72
C GLY A 363 17.44 11.65 -6.89
N TRP A 364 16.91 11.09 -5.79
CA TRP A 364 16.04 11.82 -4.87
C TRP A 364 16.82 12.85 -4.03
N ARG A 365 16.18 13.96 -3.76
CA ARG A 365 16.71 15.01 -2.88
C ARG A 365 15.73 15.32 -1.76
N PRO A 366 16.20 15.29 -0.49
CA PRO A 366 15.34 15.61 0.64
C PRO A 366 14.82 17.05 0.54
N VAL A 367 13.57 17.23 0.92
CA VAL A 367 13.01 18.57 1.07
C VAL A 367 13.66 19.23 2.28
N GLN A 368 14.34 20.34 2.06
CA GLN A 368 14.97 21.09 3.15
C GLN A 368 13.88 21.66 4.08
N SER A 369 14.02 21.43 5.39
CA SER A 369 13.19 22.09 6.39
C SER A 369 13.59 23.58 6.41
N SER A 370 12.66 24.44 6.02
CA SER A 370 12.79 25.90 6.16
C SER A 370 12.61 26.33 7.62
#